data_513e5f9818717618939dbd6719b03c39
#
_entry.id   513e5f9818717618939dbd6719b03c39
#
_cell.length_a   1.000
_cell.length_b   1.000
_cell.length_c   1.000
_cell.angle_alpha   90.00
_cell.angle_beta   90.00
_cell.angle_gamma   90.00
#
_symmetry.space_group_name_H-M   'P 1'
#
loop_
_entity.id
_entity.type
_entity.pdbx_description
1 polymer ?
#
loop_
_entity_poly.entity_id
_entity_poly.type
_entity_poly.pdbx_seq_one_letter_code
_entity_poly.pdbx_strand_id
1 'polypeptide(L)'
;MIAVIAAMDKEVDAIVSIMESHEHLMKSGIDFDKGILAGKELLVMKSGVGKGNAGMATTILLENFSIDCIVNIGTAGGLQVQQNILDAVISTQVVQHDYDTSPVDGADGIGLYFEADQDLGDMCEQALNKLALWCIAVWWQVEISSLPGKRSCNG
;
A
#
# COMPACT_ATOMS: atom_id res chain seq x y z
N MET A 1 -10.06 -4.84 13.88
CA MET A 1 -10.31 -3.61 13.09
C MET A 1 -9.41 -3.63 11.86
N ILE A 2 -9.93 -3.23 10.71
CA ILE A 2 -9.15 -3.16 9.45
C ILE A 2 -8.46 -1.81 9.37
N ALA A 3 -7.16 -1.78 9.10
CA ALA A 3 -6.44 -0.54 8.82
C ALA A 3 -6.21 -0.37 7.31
N VAL A 4 -6.42 0.84 6.82
CA VAL A 4 -6.07 1.24 5.46
C VAL A 4 -4.98 2.29 5.52
N ILE A 5 -3.88 2.02 4.84
CA ILE A 5 -2.73 2.93 4.75
C ILE A 5 -2.70 3.53 3.36
N ALA A 6 -2.62 4.85 3.28
CA ALA A 6 -2.46 5.59 2.04
C ALA A 6 -1.36 6.65 2.19
N ALA A 7 -0.69 6.98 1.09
CA ALA A 7 0.44 7.91 1.13
C ALA A 7 0.02 9.38 1.03
N MET A 8 -1.10 9.67 0.39
CA MET A 8 -1.53 11.02 0.01
C MET A 8 -2.94 11.34 0.49
N ASP A 9 -3.21 12.64 0.72
CA ASP A 9 -4.52 13.13 1.15
C ASP A 9 -5.65 12.67 0.23
N LYS A 10 -5.47 12.75 -1.09
CA LYS A 10 -6.49 12.35 -2.07
C LYS A 10 -6.89 10.88 -1.97
N GLU A 11 -5.97 10.01 -1.59
CA GLU A 11 -6.22 8.58 -1.39
C GLU A 11 -7.00 8.35 -0.10
N VAL A 12 -6.63 9.06 0.99
CA VAL A 12 -7.37 9.05 2.26
C VAL A 12 -8.77 9.60 2.07
N ASP A 13 -8.90 10.78 1.45
CA ASP A 13 -10.18 11.45 1.21
C ASP A 13 -11.14 10.56 0.41
N ALA A 14 -10.63 9.81 -0.56
CA ALA A 14 -11.44 8.89 -1.36
C ALA A 14 -12.13 7.82 -0.50
N ILE A 15 -11.45 7.30 0.51
CA ILE A 15 -12.03 6.30 1.44
C ILE A 15 -12.93 6.98 2.47
N VAL A 16 -12.45 8.05 3.11
CA VAL A 16 -13.19 8.76 4.17
C VAL A 16 -14.53 9.29 3.66
N SER A 17 -14.56 9.77 2.41
CA SER A 17 -15.78 10.32 1.78
C SER A 17 -16.91 9.30 1.62
N ILE A 18 -16.62 8.00 1.62
CA ILE A 18 -17.61 6.92 1.48
C ILE A 18 -17.90 6.20 2.80
N MET A 19 -17.25 6.60 3.91
CA MET A 19 -17.54 6.06 5.22
C MET A 19 -18.89 6.55 5.74
N GLU A 20 -19.65 5.67 6.39
CA GLU A 20 -20.96 5.99 6.98
C GLU A 20 -20.86 7.01 8.12
N SER A 21 -19.78 6.91 8.88
CA SER A 21 -19.38 7.83 9.93
C SER A 21 -17.88 7.72 10.16
N HIS A 22 -17.24 8.82 10.54
CA HIS A 22 -15.84 8.79 10.95
C HIS A 22 -15.56 9.80 12.05
N GLU A 23 -14.51 9.54 12.81
CA GLU A 23 -13.92 10.37 13.84
C GLU A 23 -12.46 10.60 13.50
N HIS A 24 -12.03 11.85 13.46
CA HIS A 24 -10.64 12.20 13.23
C HIS A 24 -9.83 12.13 14.53
N LEU A 25 -8.70 11.45 14.49
CA LEU A 25 -7.80 11.22 15.63
C LEU A 25 -6.38 11.58 15.21
N MET A 26 -5.59 12.09 16.16
CA MET A 26 -4.16 12.30 15.97
C MET A 26 -3.36 11.53 17.01
N LYS A 27 -2.36 10.75 16.58
CA LYS A 27 -1.42 10.04 17.45
C LYS A 27 0.01 10.26 16.95
N SER A 28 0.87 10.75 17.83
CA SER A 28 2.29 10.97 17.53
C SER A 28 2.55 11.75 16.23
N GLY A 29 1.65 12.71 15.89
CA GLY A 29 1.76 13.52 14.68
C GLY A 29 1.25 12.85 13.40
N ILE A 30 0.63 11.68 13.50
CA ILE A 30 -0.03 10.98 12.38
C ILE A 30 -1.55 11.15 12.52
N ASP A 31 -2.18 11.45 11.39
CA ASP A 31 -3.63 11.59 11.27
C ASP A 31 -4.29 10.24 10.98
N PHE A 32 -5.37 9.97 11.70
CA PHE A 32 -6.20 8.77 11.55
C PHE A 32 -7.66 9.17 11.47
N ASP A 33 -8.41 8.52 10.59
CA ASP A 33 -9.86 8.61 10.52
C ASP A 33 -10.44 7.22 10.84
N LYS A 34 -11.05 7.12 12.03
CA LYS A 34 -11.71 5.91 12.50
C LYS A 34 -13.20 5.97 12.22
N GLY A 35 -13.78 4.92 11.65
CA GLY A 35 -15.21 4.91 11.39
C GLY A 35 -15.72 3.60 10.85
N ILE A 36 -16.86 3.65 10.15
CA ILE A 36 -17.56 2.48 9.63
C ILE A 36 -17.69 2.60 8.12
N LEU A 37 -17.38 1.50 7.44
CA LEU A 37 -17.62 1.32 6.02
C LEU A 37 -18.21 -0.07 5.77
N ALA A 38 -19.38 -0.11 5.14
CA ALA A 38 -20.13 -1.36 4.89
C ALA A 38 -20.29 -2.24 6.15
N GLY A 39 -20.57 -1.60 7.30
CA GLY A 39 -20.75 -2.26 8.59
C GLY A 39 -19.46 -2.82 9.22
N LYS A 40 -18.28 -2.48 8.69
CA LYS A 40 -16.98 -2.89 9.24
C LYS A 40 -16.27 -1.69 9.87
N GLU A 41 -15.63 -1.91 11.03
CA GLU A 41 -14.74 -0.90 11.61
C GLU A 41 -13.48 -0.75 10.76
N LEU A 42 -13.24 0.48 10.36
CA LEU A 42 -12.11 0.88 9.53
C LEU A 42 -11.30 1.98 10.25
N LEU A 43 -10.00 1.89 10.10
CA LEU A 43 -9.07 2.95 10.50
C LEU A 43 -8.24 3.34 9.29
N VAL A 44 -8.44 4.53 8.78
CA VAL A 44 -7.71 5.06 7.63
C VAL A 44 -6.58 5.94 8.12
N MET A 45 -5.39 5.82 7.54
CA MET A 45 -4.21 6.54 7.95
C MET A 45 -3.45 7.10 6.76
N LYS A 46 -3.01 8.37 6.88
CA LYS A 46 -2.04 8.95 5.96
C LYS A 46 -0.62 8.69 6.44
N SER A 47 0.12 7.85 5.73
CA SER A 47 1.52 7.58 6.07
C SER A 47 2.49 8.69 5.61
N GLY A 48 2.12 9.45 4.58
CA GLY A 48 3.05 10.25 3.81
C GLY A 48 3.83 9.43 2.77
N VAL A 49 4.46 10.12 1.84
CA VAL A 49 5.19 9.49 0.73
C VAL A 49 6.55 8.97 1.19
N GLY A 50 6.90 7.76 0.78
CA GLY A 50 8.20 7.14 1.00
C GLY A 50 8.22 6.03 2.05
N LYS A 51 9.12 5.05 1.86
CA LYS A 51 9.24 3.84 2.72
C LYS A 51 9.48 4.17 4.19
N GLY A 52 10.30 5.18 4.48
CA GLY A 52 10.57 5.62 5.84
C GLY A 52 9.32 6.12 6.56
N ASN A 53 8.53 6.97 5.89
CA ASN A 53 7.26 7.46 6.41
C ASN A 53 6.26 6.31 6.59
N ALA A 54 6.15 5.42 5.62
CA ALA A 54 5.28 4.26 5.70
C ALA A 54 5.63 3.35 6.90
N GLY A 55 6.91 3.04 7.09
CA GLY A 55 7.38 2.22 8.22
C GLY A 55 7.12 2.87 9.57
N MET A 56 7.44 4.17 9.70
CA MET A 56 7.19 4.93 10.94
C MET A 56 5.69 4.98 11.26
N ALA A 57 4.87 5.34 10.28
CA ALA A 57 3.43 5.47 10.47
C ALA A 57 2.78 4.12 10.80
N THR A 58 3.21 3.03 10.15
CA THR A 58 2.75 1.67 10.47
C THR A 58 3.12 1.25 11.89
N THR A 59 4.32 1.60 12.35
CA THR A 59 4.71 1.34 13.75
C THR A 59 3.79 2.07 14.72
N ILE A 60 3.53 3.36 14.50
CA ILE A 60 2.61 4.15 15.33
C ILE A 60 1.20 3.57 15.31
N LEU A 61 0.72 3.11 14.15
CA LEU A 61 -0.56 2.43 14.00
C LEU A 61 -0.64 1.21 14.94
N LEU A 62 0.31 0.29 14.83
CA LEU A 62 0.31 -0.97 15.58
C LEU A 62 0.50 -0.79 17.10
N GLU A 63 1.25 0.24 17.50
CA GLU A 63 1.45 0.56 18.93
C GLU A 63 0.20 1.18 19.58
N ASN A 64 -0.68 1.82 18.81
CA ASN A 64 -1.83 2.54 19.35
C ASN A 64 -3.18 1.85 19.15
N PHE A 65 -3.27 0.90 18.22
CA PHE A 65 -4.54 0.29 17.84
C PHE A 65 -4.43 -1.23 17.68
N SER A 66 -5.49 -1.94 18.05
CA SER A 66 -5.61 -3.39 17.79
C SER A 66 -6.08 -3.62 16.37
N ILE A 67 -5.14 -3.98 15.48
CA ILE A 67 -5.36 -4.15 14.05
C ILE A 67 -5.34 -5.64 13.69
N ASP A 68 -6.35 -6.11 12.98
CA ASP A 68 -6.45 -7.49 12.49
C ASP A 68 -5.77 -7.66 11.12
N CYS A 69 -5.89 -6.66 10.26
CA CYS A 69 -5.24 -6.65 8.95
C CYS A 69 -4.96 -5.23 8.46
N ILE A 70 -3.96 -5.10 7.58
CA ILE A 70 -3.56 -3.84 6.97
C ILE A 70 -3.72 -3.97 5.45
N VAL A 71 -4.40 -3.01 4.85
CA VAL A 71 -4.52 -2.85 3.41
C VAL A 71 -3.80 -1.57 3.00
N ASN A 72 -2.76 -1.68 2.19
CA ASN A 72 -2.11 -0.52 1.59
C ASN A 72 -2.78 -0.20 0.25
N ILE A 73 -3.21 1.04 0.08
CA ILE A 73 -3.83 1.52 -1.15
C ILE A 73 -3.05 2.70 -1.72
N GLY A 74 -3.15 2.89 -3.01
CA GLY A 74 -2.53 4.04 -3.67
C GLY A 74 -2.57 3.95 -5.19
N THR A 75 -2.05 4.99 -5.81
CA THR A 75 -1.85 5.03 -7.25
C THR A 75 -0.42 4.60 -7.60
N ALA A 76 -0.27 3.87 -8.69
CA ALA A 76 1.02 3.38 -9.16
C ALA A 76 1.23 3.61 -10.66
N GLY A 77 2.48 3.68 -11.08
CA GLY A 77 2.83 3.67 -12.49
C GLY A 77 2.74 2.26 -13.07
N GLY A 78 2.10 2.08 -14.23
CA GLY A 78 2.10 0.82 -14.94
C GLY A 78 3.48 0.53 -15.52
N LEU A 79 4.01 -0.67 -15.29
CA LEU A 79 5.30 -1.14 -15.80
C LEU A 79 5.16 -2.13 -16.97
N GLN A 80 3.97 -2.68 -17.17
CA GLN A 80 3.70 -3.66 -18.22
C GLN A 80 2.97 -3.03 -19.40
N VAL A 81 3.34 -3.43 -20.61
CA VAL A 81 2.76 -2.89 -21.87
C VAL A 81 1.26 -3.16 -22.00
N GLN A 82 0.77 -4.21 -21.34
CA GLN A 82 -0.64 -4.63 -21.37
C GLN A 82 -1.52 -3.85 -20.39
N GLN A 83 -0.92 -3.09 -19.47
CA GLN A 83 -1.67 -2.31 -18.48
C GLN A 83 -2.25 -1.05 -19.08
N ASN A 84 -3.48 -0.75 -18.72
CA ASN A 84 -4.18 0.47 -19.08
C ASN A 84 -4.34 1.38 -17.86
N ILE A 85 -4.61 2.65 -18.12
CA ILE A 85 -4.99 3.59 -17.06
C ILE A 85 -6.29 3.10 -16.42
N LEU A 86 -6.34 3.10 -15.09
CA LEU A 86 -7.44 2.63 -14.25
C LEU A 86 -7.54 1.10 -14.07
N ASP A 87 -6.60 0.32 -14.58
CA ASP A 87 -6.50 -1.08 -14.19
C ASP A 87 -6.18 -1.18 -12.70
N ALA A 88 -6.87 -2.08 -12.01
CA ALA A 88 -6.58 -2.38 -10.61
C ALA A 88 -5.44 -3.40 -10.50
N VAL A 89 -4.52 -3.18 -9.58
CA VAL A 89 -3.40 -4.09 -9.33
C VAL A 89 -3.46 -4.58 -7.89
N ILE A 90 -3.47 -5.90 -7.70
CA ILE A 90 -3.33 -6.54 -6.40
C ILE A 90 -1.94 -7.14 -6.33
N SER A 91 -1.13 -6.73 -5.34
CA SER A 91 0.20 -7.30 -5.17
C SER A 91 0.13 -8.67 -4.51
N THR A 92 0.86 -9.63 -5.07
CA THR A 92 1.08 -10.94 -4.46
C THR A 92 2.37 -10.96 -3.64
N GLN A 93 3.31 -10.10 -4.02
CA GLN A 93 4.61 -9.93 -3.39
C GLN A 93 5.06 -8.48 -3.51
N VAL A 94 5.84 -8.01 -2.56
CA VAL A 94 6.53 -6.72 -2.64
C VAL A 94 8.03 -6.91 -2.44
N VAL A 95 8.85 -6.08 -3.10
CA VAL A 95 10.31 -6.15 -3.01
C VAL A 95 10.92 -4.76 -2.90
N GLN A 96 11.99 -4.64 -2.13
CA GLN A 96 12.84 -3.45 -2.12
C GLN A 96 13.97 -3.62 -3.15
N HIS A 97 13.71 -3.28 -4.40
CA HIS A 97 14.68 -3.46 -5.49
C HIS A 97 15.89 -2.51 -5.43
N ASP A 98 15.73 -1.41 -4.73
CA ASP A 98 16.73 -0.34 -4.56
C ASP A 98 17.55 -0.46 -3.26
N TYR A 99 17.39 -1.56 -2.52
CA TYR A 99 18.07 -1.80 -1.27
C TYR A 99 18.80 -3.15 -1.30
N ASP A 100 20.11 -3.10 -1.35
CA ASP A 100 20.98 -4.28 -1.42
C ASP A 100 21.74 -4.44 -0.11
N THR A 101 21.41 -5.47 0.65
CA THR A 101 22.10 -5.86 1.88
C THR A 101 23.10 -7.00 1.67
N SER A 102 23.34 -7.41 0.42
CA SER A 102 24.25 -8.51 0.11
C SER A 102 25.67 -8.37 0.68
N PRO A 103 26.23 -7.16 0.92
CA PRO A 103 27.51 -7.03 1.62
C PRO A 103 27.49 -7.55 3.06
N VAL A 104 26.31 -7.66 3.68
CA VAL A 104 26.11 -8.11 5.06
C VAL A 104 25.49 -9.52 5.08
N ASP A 105 24.44 -9.74 4.28
CA ASP A 105 23.58 -10.91 4.32
C ASP A 105 23.89 -11.91 3.18
N GLY A 106 24.90 -11.64 2.36
CA GLY A 106 25.24 -12.49 1.21
C GLY A 106 24.15 -12.47 0.14
N ALA A 107 24.02 -13.55 -0.61
CA ALA A 107 23.07 -13.64 -1.71
C ALA A 107 21.60 -13.45 -1.28
N ASP A 108 21.27 -13.78 -0.05
CA ASP A 108 19.91 -13.64 0.50
C ASP A 108 19.52 -12.17 0.77
N GLY A 109 20.48 -11.26 0.80
CA GLY A 109 20.26 -9.82 0.95
C GLY A 109 19.87 -9.10 -0.34
N ILE A 110 19.87 -9.79 -1.48
CA ILE A 110 19.46 -9.20 -2.76
C ILE A 110 17.95 -9.34 -2.91
N GLY A 111 17.25 -8.19 -2.93
CA GLY A 111 15.82 -8.17 -3.19
C GLY A 111 15.02 -8.92 -2.13
N LEU A 112 14.94 -8.36 -0.91
CA LEU A 112 14.08 -8.91 0.12
C LEU A 112 12.62 -8.88 -0.34
N TYR A 113 12.05 -10.06 -0.52
CA TYR A 113 10.67 -10.27 -0.93
C TYR A 113 9.79 -10.51 0.28
N PHE A 114 8.63 -9.86 0.30
CA PHE A 114 7.60 -10.06 1.31
C PHE A 114 6.33 -10.51 0.61
N GLU A 115 5.80 -11.65 1.03
CA GLU A 115 4.53 -12.17 0.52
C GLU A 115 3.36 -11.30 1.03
N ALA A 116 2.39 -11.05 0.16
CA ALA A 116 1.11 -10.49 0.58
C ALA A 116 0.25 -11.59 1.20
N ASP A 117 -0.73 -11.18 2.01
CA ASP A 117 -1.73 -12.11 2.53
C ASP A 117 -2.62 -12.61 1.39
N GLN A 118 -2.59 -13.94 1.16
CA GLN A 118 -3.27 -14.56 0.03
C GLN A 118 -4.79 -14.49 0.17
N ASP A 119 -5.32 -14.69 1.37
CA ASP A 119 -6.78 -14.67 1.61
C ASP A 119 -7.35 -13.27 1.36
N LEU A 120 -6.63 -12.21 1.80
CA LEU A 120 -7.01 -10.83 1.50
C LEU A 120 -6.88 -10.52 0.01
N GLY A 121 -5.84 -11.01 -0.66
CA GLY A 121 -5.67 -10.88 -2.10
C GLY A 121 -6.85 -11.49 -2.87
N ASP A 122 -7.22 -12.72 -2.55
CA ASP A 122 -8.34 -13.44 -3.16
C ASP A 122 -9.69 -12.72 -2.93
N MET A 123 -9.89 -12.15 -1.73
CA MET A 123 -11.09 -11.35 -1.43
C MET A 123 -11.14 -10.07 -2.27
N CYS A 124 -10.02 -9.38 -2.44
CA CYS A 124 -9.91 -8.19 -3.29
C CYS A 124 -10.19 -8.54 -4.76
N GLU A 125 -9.60 -9.61 -5.27
CA GLU A 125 -9.83 -10.07 -6.64
C GLU A 125 -11.30 -10.40 -6.89
N GLN A 126 -11.95 -11.13 -5.97
CA GLN A 126 -13.37 -11.42 -6.08
C GLN A 126 -14.25 -10.17 -6.07
N ALA A 127 -13.88 -9.16 -5.26
CA ALA A 127 -14.59 -7.88 -5.22
C ALA A 127 -14.45 -7.11 -6.54
N LEU A 128 -13.25 -7.02 -7.11
CA LEU A 128 -13.00 -6.36 -8.39
C LEU A 128 -13.69 -7.05 -9.55
N ASN A 129 -13.70 -8.38 -9.58
CA ASN A 129 -14.42 -9.17 -10.58
C ASN A 129 -15.94 -8.90 -10.56
N LYS A 130 -16.53 -8.72 -9.38
CA LYS A 130 -17.96 -8.34 -9.25
C LYS A 130 -18.27 -6.95 -9.80
N LEU A 131 -17.28 -6.04 -9.76
CA LEU A 131 -17.40 -4.69 -10.29
C LEU A 131 -17.08 -4.61 -11.79
N ALA A 132 -16.78 -5.73 -12.45
CA ALA A 132 -16.30 -5.81 -13.82
C ALA A 132 -15.07 -4.93 -14.11
N LEU A 133 -14.25 -4.72 -13.09
CA LEU A 133 -12.95 -4.07 -13.22
C LEU A 133 -11.89 -5.12 -13.57
N TRP A 134 -11.04 -4.78 -14.54
CA TRP A 134 -9.89 -5.62 -14.86
C TRP A 134 -8.94 -5.62 -13.66
N CYS A 135 -8.64 -6.81 -13.17
CA CYS A 135 -7.67 -7.03 -12.10
C CYS A 135 -6.45 -7.75 -12.68
N ILE A 136 -5.28 -7.23 -12.41
CA ILE A 136 -4.02 -7.86 -12.76
C ILE A 136 -3.31 -8.18 -11.44
N ALA A 137 -3.12 -9.47 -11.15
CA ALA A 137 -2.21 -9.88 -10.07
C ALA A 137 -0.77 -9.63 -10.53
N VAL A 138 -0.05 -8.76 -9.88
CA VAL A 138 1.29 -8.35 -10.28
C VAL A 138 2.26 -8.43 -9.11
N TRP A 139 3.47 -8.84 -9.41
CA TRP A 139 4.64 -8.65 -8.57
C TRP A 139 4.91 -7.16 -8.46
N TRP A 140 4.74 -6.58 -7.29
CA TRP A 140 4.93 -5.15 -7.12
C TRP A 140 6.39 -4.86 -6.82
N GLN A 141 7.02 -4.13 -7.72
CA GLN A 141 8.32 -3.52 -7.48
C GLN A 141 8.09 -2.10 -6.92
N VAL A 142 8.44 -1.87 -5.65
CA VAL A 142 8.36 -0.53 -5.07
C VAL A 142 9.54 0.28 -5.58
N GLU A 143 9.30 1.09 -6.58
CA GLU A 143 10.27 2.07 -7.06
C GLU A 143 10.09 3.38 -6.30
N ILE A 144 11.12 3.81 -5.57
CA ILE A 144 11.21 5.19 -5.14
C ILE A 144 12.00 5.95 -6.19
N SER A 145 11.31 6.53 -7.14
CA SER A 145 11.88 7.58 -7.97
C SER A 145 11.86 8.91 -7.22
N SER A 146 12.81 9.14 -6.33
CA SER A 146 13.14 10.47 -5.89
C SER A 146 14.46 10.85 -6.53
N LEU A 147 14.43 11.49 -7.65
CA LEU A 147 15.28 12.60 -8.07
C LEU A 147 15.25 12.75 -9.60
N PRO A 148 15.18 13.96 -10.14
CA PRO A 148 15.32 14.19 -11.58
C PRO A 148 16.80 14.08 -11.96
N GLY A 149 17.19 12.93 -12.46
CA GLY A 149 18.56 12.68 -12.91
C GLY A 149 18.60 11.43 -13.76
N LYS A 150 18.42 11.63 -15.07
CA LYS A 150 18.58 10.62 -16.10
C LYS A 150 19.75 9.68 -15.84
N ARG A 151 19.50 8.37 -15.70
CA ARG A 151 20.41 7.37 -16.25
C ARG A 151 19.58 6.39 -17.08
N SER A 152 19.81 6.50 -18.38
CA SER A 152 19.45 5.50 -19.37
C SER A 152 20.13 4.18 -18.99
N CYS A 153 19.35 3.15 -18.68
CA CYS A 153 19.84 1.78 -18.71
C CYS A 153 19.69 1.28 -20.15
N ASN A 154 20.72 1.60 -20.96
CA ASN A 154 21.01 0.84 -22.16
C ASN A 154 22.08 -0.18 -21.78
N GLY A 155 21.75 -1.47 -21.94
CA GLY A 155 22.65 -2.60 -21.78
C GLY A 155 21.88 -3.89 -21.78
#